data_786b9202ceb92c47144be2210679204a
#
_entry.id   786b9202ceb92c47144be2210679204a
#
_cell.length_a   1.000
_cell.length_b   1.000
_cell.length_c   1.000
_cell.angle_alpha   90.00
_cell.angle_beta   90.00
_cell.angle_gamma   90.00
#
_symmetry.space_group_name_H-M   'P 1'
#
loop_
_entity.id
_entity.type
_entity.pdbx_description
1 polymer ?
#
loop_
_entity_poly.entity_id
_entity_poly.type
_entity_poly.pdbx_seq_one_letter_code
_entity_poly.pdbx_strand_id
1 'polypeptide(L)'
;MATLSTDELQQARVDLAASFRWAVRHGLHEGICNHFSVAVGDDQFLINAHGYHWSEITASNILLADYDGNIVEGDRPVEPTAFYIHSRVHKACPQAVCVMHTHMPYATALTLLEGGR
;
A
#
# COMPACT_ATOMS: atom_id res chain seq x y z
N MET A 1 -17.76 2.59 4.30
CA MET A 1 -16.93 3.40 5.24
C MET A 1 -17.17 4.87 4.98
N ALA A 2 -17.29 5.70 6.01
CA ALA A 2 -17.43 7.14 5.82
C ALA A 2 -16.13 7.71 5.21
N THR A 3 -16.26 8.73 4.35
CA THR A 3 -15.12 9.46 3.79
C THR A 3 -14.39 10.19 4.92
N LEU A 4 -13.06 10.06 4.96
CA LEU A 4 -12.21 10.72 5.95
C LEU A 4 -12.25 12.25 5.75
N SER A 5 -12.17 13.00 6.85
CA SER A 5 -11.88 14.43 6.81
C SER A 5 -10.47 14.70 6.27
N THR A 6 -10.19 15.94 5.92
CA THR A 6 -8.85 16.34 5.43
C THR A 6 -7.75 16.01 6.44
N ASP A 7 -8.01 16.26 7.73
CA ASP A 7 -7.01 15.98 8.78
C ASP A 7 -6.81 14.47 9.00
N GLU A 8 -7.87 13.68 8.96
CA GLU A 8 -7.79 12.22 9.04
C GLU A 8 -7.07 11.63 7.82
N LEU A 9 -7.33 12.14 6.63
CA LEU A 9 -6.63 11.73 5.42
C LEU A 9 -5.13 12.05 5.51
N GLN A 10 -4.77 13.24 6.00
CA GLN A 10 -3.38 13.61 6.21
C GLN A 10 -2.71 12.72 7.26
N GLN A 11 -3.40 12.41 8.35
CA GLN A 11 -2.86 11.49 9.37
C GLN A 11 -2.66 10.09 8.79
N ALA A 12 -3.59 9.59 8.00
CA ALA A 12 -3.44 8.30 7.32
C ALA A 12 -2.23 8.25 6.39
N ARG A 13 -1.92 9.36 5.69
CA ARG A 13 -0.69 9.48 4.88
C ARG A 13 0.57 9.41 5.74
N VAL A 14 0.58 10.08 6.87
CA VAL A 14 1.72 10.05 7.82
C VAL A 14 1.93 8.65 8.36
N ASP A 15 0.87 7.99 8.80
CA ASP A 15 0.92 6.64 9.37
C ASP A 15 1.38 5.61 8.32
N LEU A 16 0.88 5.73 7.08
CA LEU A 16 1.29 4.86 5.99
C LEU A 16 2.77 5.07 5.63
N ALA A 17 3.24 6.31 5.54
CA ALA A 17 4.65 6.62 5.30
C ALA A 17 5.55 6.08 6.42
N ALA A 18 5.14 6.21 7.68
CA ALA A 18 5.84 5.64 8.82
C ALA A 18 5.92 4.11 8.73
N SER A 19 4.85 3.44 8.28
CA SER A 19 4.82 1.99 8.08
C SER A 19 5.82 1.52 7.03
N PHE A 20 5.97 2.23 5.92
CA PHE A 20 7.00 1.95 4.91
C PHE A 20 8.41 2.06 5.48
N ARG A 21 8.71 3.12 6.20
CA ARG A 21 10.03 3.34 6.82
C ARG A 21 10.34 2.32 7.90
N TRP A 22 9.34 1.94 8.68
CA TRP A 22 9.45 0.87 9.67
C TRP A 22 9.76 -0.47 9.01
N ALA A 23 9.08 -0.81 7.92
CA ALA A 23 9.34 -2.01 7.14
C ALA A 23 10.76 -2.05 6.58
N VAL A 24 11.31 -0.92 6.11
CA VAL A 24 12.71 -0.81 5.67
C VAL A 24 13.66 -1.18 6.81
N ARG A 25 13.44 -0.65 8.01
CA ARG A 25 14.28 -0.95 9.18
C ARG A 25 14.29 -2.44 9.55
N HIS A 26 13.22 -3.15 9.27
CA HIS A 26 13.08 -4.58 9.54
C HIS A 26 13.40 -5.48 8.34
N GLY A 27 13.82 -4.92 7.21
CA GLY A 27 14.17 -5.71 6.01
C GLY A 27 12.98 -6.47 5.41
N LEU A 28 11.78 -5.91 5.47
CA LEU A 28 10.54 -6.58 5.04
C LEU A 28 10.20 -6.36 3.55
N HIS A 29 11.03 -5.64 2.81
CA HIS A 29 10.76 -5.25 1.43
C HIS A 29 11.90 -5.61 0.49
N GLU A 30 11.62 -5.55 -0.80
CA GLU A 30 12.59 -5.72 -1.88
C GLU A 30 12.56 -4.52 -2.84
N GLY A 31 13.49 -3.57 -2.67
CA GLY A 31 13.63 -2.42 -3.57
C GLY A 31 12.34 -1.61 -3.72
N ILE A 32 11.77 -1.63 -4.92
CA ILE A 32 10.54 -0.94 -5.29
C ILE A 32 9.37 -1.89 -5.56
N CYS A 33 9.52 -3.18 -5.26
CA CYS A 33 8.62 -4.23 -5.73
C CYS A 33 7.39 -4.45 -4.83
N ASN A 34 7.36 -3.85 -3.65
CA ASN A 34 6.32 -4.09 -2.65
C ASN A 34 5.39 -2.90 -2.48
N HIS A 35 4.24 -3.13 -1.87
CA HIS A 35 3.21 -2.10 -1.74
C HIS A 35 2.35 -2.28 -0.50
N PHE A 36 2.00 -1.16 0.14
CA PHE A 36 1.00 -1.06 1.20
C PHE A 36 -0.09 -0.09 0.78
N SER A 37 -1.32 -0.36 1.18
CA SER A 37 -2.44 0.55 0.96
C SER A 37 -3.36 0.65 2.17
N VAL A 38 -4.08 1.76 2.23
CA VAL A 38 -5.11 2.03 3.25
C VAL A 38 -6.35 2.57 2.55
N ALA A 39 -7.49 1.92 2.73
CA ALA A 39 -8.78 2.43 2.27
C ALA A 39 -9.15 3.69 3.06
N VAL A 40 -9.59 4.74 2.36
CA VAL A 40 -9.93 6.04 2.97
C VAL A 40 -11.35 6.50 2.65
N GLY A 41 -12.15 5.62 2.11
CA GLY A 41 -13.54 5.82 1.74
C GLY A 41 -14.07 4.57 1.04
N ASP A 42 -15.27 4.66 0.49
CA ASP A 42 -15.90 3.51 -0.17
C ASP A 42 -15.32 3.20 -1.55
N ASP A 43 -14.63 4.14 -2.16
CA ASP A 43 -14.12 4.07 -3.53
C ASP A 43 -12.68 4.55 -3.70
N GLN A 44 -11.98 4.90 -2.61
CA GLN A 44 -10.62 5.45 -2.66
C GLN A 44 -9.67 4.79 -1.67
N PHE A 45 -8.39 4.78 -2.01
CA PHE A 45 -7.33 4.26 -1.16
C PHE A 45 -6.01 5.00 -1.36
N LEU A 46 -5.22 5.06 -0.29
CA LEU A 46 -3.83 5.51 -0.31
C LEU A 46 -2.92 4.35 -0.68
N ILE A 47 -1.90 4.60 -1.51
CA ILE A 47 -0.91 3.60 -1.91
C ILE A 47 0.41 4.28 -2.29
N ASN A 48 1.53 3.57 -2.20
CA ASN A 48 2.82 4.07 -2.65
C ASN A 48 2.88 4.22 -4.17
N ALA A 49 3.54 5.27 -4.63
CA ALA A 49 3.79 5.51 -6.05
C ALA A 49 4.81 4.52 -6.61
N HIS A 50 4.63 4.13 -7.86
CA HIS A 50 5.59 3.28 -8.57
C HIS A 50 6.96 3.95 -8.69
N GLY A 51 8.02 3.20 -8.40
CA GLY A 51 9.40 3.62 -8.61
C GLY A 51 10.09 4.30 -7.43
N TYR A 52 9.39 4.55 -6.31
CA TYR A 52 10.05 4.98 -5.08
C TYR A 52 10.57 3.80 -4.27
N HIS A 53 11.83 3.86 -3.85
CA HIS A 53 12.30 2.99 -2.78
C HIS A 53 11.56 3.35 -1.48
N TRP A 54 11.28 2.37 -0.64
CA TRP A 54 10.46 2.62 0.56
C TRP A 54 11.09 3.61 1.55
N SER A 55 12.42 3.73 1.57
CA SER A 55 13.11 4.76 2.36
C SER A 55 12.86 6.20 1.88
N GLU A 56 12.38 6.36 0.65
CA GLU A 56 12.08 7.67 0.03
C GLU A 56 10.60 8.06 0.18
N ILE A 57 9.75 7.15 0.68
CA ILE A 57 8.31 7.42 0.83
C ILE A 57 8.08 8.41 1.96
N THR A 58 7.30 9.43 1.65
CA THR A 58 6.84 10.47 2.57
C THR A 58 5.33 10.60 2.49
N ALA A 59 4.71 11.24 3.46
CA ALA A 59 3.28 11.54 3.42
C ALA A 59 2.85 12.28 2.15
N SER A 60 3.74 13.14 1.62
CA SER A 60 3.47 13.97 0.45
C SER A 60 3.59 13.25 -0.89
N ASN A 61 4.30 12.13 -0.99
CA ASN A 61 4.44 11.37 -2.23
C ASN A 61 3.62 10.07 -2.28
N ILE A 62 2.83 9.80 -1.25
CA ILE A 62 1.80 8.76 -1.28
C ILE A 62 0.65 9.22 -2.16
N LEU A 63 0.17 8.32 -3.03
CA LEU A 63 -0.91 8.59 -3.95
C LEU A 63 -2.27 8.37 -3.29
N LEU A 64 -3.26 9.15 -3.71
CA LEU A 64 -4.67 8.84 -3.53
C LEU A 64 -5.21 8.34 -4.89
N ALA A 65 -5.70 7.13 -4.93
CA ALA A 65 -6.27 6.51 -6.13
C ALA A 65 -7.71 6.07 -5.87
N ASP A 66 -8.51 6.00 -6.94
CA ASP A 66 -9.82 5.36 -6.87
C ASP A 66 -9.77 3.89 -7.34
N TYR A 67 -10.85 3.16 -7.13
CA TYR A 67 -10.94 1.75 -7.52
C TYR A 67 -11.10 1.53 -9.03
N ASP A 68 -11.25 2.58 -9.82
CA ASP A 68 -11.30 2.54 -11.29
C ASP A 68 -9.93 2.79 -11.94
N GLY A 69 -8.93 3.15 -11.12
CA GLY A 69 -7.54 3.32 -11.55
C GLY A 69 -7.13 4.77 -11.82
N ASN A 70 -7.98 5.74 -11.48
CA ASN A 70 -7.61 7.14 -11.61
C ASN A 70 -6.77 7.57 -10.40
N ILE A 71 -5.75 8.37 -10.67
CA ILE A 71 -5.00 9.06 -9.62
C ILE A 71 -5.75 10.34 -9.27
N VAL A 72 -6.29 10.38 -8.06
CA VAL A 72 -7.04 11.54 -7.54
C VAL A 72 -6.06 12.61 -7.04
N GLU A 73 -5.00 12.18 -6.34
CA GLU A 73 -3.91 13.04 -5.88
C GLU A 73 -2.57 12.33 -6.05
N GLY A 74 -1.62 13.00 -6.68
CA GLY A 74 -0.26 12.53 -6.90
C GLY A 74 0.20 12.78 -8.34
N ASP A 75 1.49 12.60 -8.57
CA ASP A 75 2.18 12.92 -9.82
C ASP A 75 2.78 11.69 -10.55
N ARG A 76 2.57 10.51 -9.99
CA ARG A 76 3.10 9.25 -10.53
C ARG A 76 2.02 8.19 -10.66
N PRO A 77 2.21 7.17 -11.50
CA PRO A 77 1.29 6.04 -11.57
C PRO A 77 1.43 5.12 -10.35
N VAL A 78 0.36 4.36 -10.08
CA VAL A 78 0.44 3.14 -9.28
C VAL A 78 1.04 2.04 -10.15
N GLU A 79 1.85 1.16 -9.56
CA GLU A 79 2.29 -0.04 -10.24
C GLU A 79 1.06 -0.92 -10.59
N PRO A 80 0.90 -1.39 -11.84
CA PRO A 80 -0.33 -2.06 -12.27
C PRO A 80 -0.72 -3.29 -11.45
N THR A 81 0.24 -4.14 -11.08
CA THR A 81 -0.03 -5.31 -10.24
C THR A 81 -0.53 -4.90 -8.85
N ALA A 82 0.11 -3.89 -8.26
CA ALA A 82 -0.31 -3.32 -6.98
C ALA A 82 -1.75 -2.79 -7.06
N PHE A 83 -2.06 -2.03 -8.10
CA PHE A 83 -3.40 -1.50 -8.31
C PHE A 83 -4.46 -2.62 -8.31
N TYR A 84 -4.28 -3.63 -9.15
CA TYR A 84 -5.26 -4.71 -9.27
C TYR A 84 -5.41 -5.53 -7.99
N ILE A 85 -4.35 -5.83 -7.30
CA ILE A 85 -4.40 -6.57 -6.04
C ILE A 85 -5.13 -5.75 -4.97
N HIS A 86 -4.65 -4.52 -4.71
CA HIS A 86 -5.13 -3.71 -3.59
C HIS A 86 -6.56 -3.23 -3.80
N SER A 87 -6.91 -2.71 -4.99
CA SER A 87 -8.27 -2.26 -5.29
C SER A 87 -9.28 -3.40 -5.18
N ARG A 88 -8.92 -4.61 -5.62
CA ARG A 88 -9.80 -5.79 -5.54
C ARG A 88 -9.99 -6.27 -4.12
N VAL A 89 -8.93 -6.30 -3.30
CA VAL A 89 -9.03 -6.70 -1.89
C VAL A 89 -9.90 -5.70 -1.13
N HIS A 90 -9.66 -4.40 -1.24
CA HIS A 90 -10.47 -3.39 -0.56
C HIS A 90 -11.95 -3.45 -1.00
N LYS A 91 -12.20 -3.65 -2.29
CA LYS A 91 -13.56 -3.74 -2.82
C LYS A 91 -14.30 -5.01 -2.38
N ALA A 92 -13.61 -6.15 -2.35
CA ALA A 92 -14.20 -7.44 -1.98
C ALA A 92 -14.32 -7.63 -0.47
N CYS A 93 -13.44 -7.01 0.30
CA CYS A 93 -13.33 -7.14 1.75
C CYS A 93 -13.33 -5.76 2.42
N PRO A 94 -14.48 -5.08 2.57
CA PRO A 94 -14.53 -3.73 3.14
C PRO A 94 -13.95 -3.62 4.56
N GLN A 95 -13.89 -4.71 5.31
CA GLN A 95 -13.24 -4.77 6.61
C GLN A 95 -11.70 -4.80 6.54
N ALA A 96 -11.12 -5.09 5.37
CA ALA A 96 -9.68 -5.01 5.14
C ALA A 96 -9.27 -3.57 4.82
N VAL A 97 -9.25 -2.72 5.84
CA VAL A 97 -8.92 -1.29 5.70
C VAL A 97 -7.46 -1.11 5.28
N CYS A 98 -6.56 -1.98 5.73
CA CYS A 98 -5.15 -1.96 5.35
C CYS A 98 -4.78 -3.27 4.63
N VAL A 99 -4.06 -3.16 3.51
CA VAL A 99 -3.52 -4.29 2.76
C VAL A 99 -2.02 -4.12 2.61
N MET A 100 -1.26 -5.14 3.00
CA MET A 100 0.21 -5.10 3.03
C MET A 100 0.79 -6.25 2.23
N HIS A 101 1.69 -5.94 1.29
CA HIS A 101 2.47 -6.90 0.52
C HIS A 101 3.96 -6.71 0.81
N THR A 102 4.59 -7.73 1.36
CA THR A 102 6.01 -7.75 1.73
C THR A 102 6.72 -8.95 1.11
N HIS A 103 8.06 -8.89 1.04
CA HIS A 103 8.91 -10.01 0.66
C HIS A 103 9.84 -10.38 1.83
N MET A 104 9.28 -10.96 2.86
CA MET A 104 10.04 -11.42 4.03
C MET A 104 10.80 -12.70 3.71
N PRO A 105 12.13 -12.77 3.89
CA PRO A 105 12.94 -13.90 3.43
C PRO A 105 12.47 -15.27 3.96
N TYR A 106 12.19 -15.37 5.23
CA TYR A 106 11.79 -16.64 5.84
C TYR A 106 10.38 -17.06 5.42
N ALA A 107 9.41 -16.12 5.40
CA ALA A 107 8.06 -16.41 4.95
C ALA A 107 8.05 -16.79 3.47
N THR A 108 8.80 -16.06 2.64
CA THR A 108 8.95 -16.36 1.20
C THR A 108 9.57 -17.75 1.01
N ALA A 109 10.64 -18.08 1.74
CA ALA A 109 11.27 -19.39 1.67
C ALA A 109 10.29 -20.53 2.00
N LEU A 110 9.46 -20.36 3.02
CA LEU A 110 8.44 -21.35 3.38
C LEU A 110 7.39 -21.57 2.28
N THR A 111 7.02 -20.49 1.57
CA THR A 111 6.06 -20.61 0.45
C THR A 111 6.59 -21.34 -0.76
N LEU A 112 7.91 -21.46 -0.89
CA LEU A 112 8.58 -22.16 -1.99
C LEU A 112 8.81 -23.66 -1.72
N LEU A 113 8.55 -24.12 -0.50
CA LEU A 113 8.73 -25.52 -0.14
C LEU A 113 7.47 -26.33 -0.44
N GLU A 114 7.66 -27.50 -1.04
CA GLU A 114 6.59 -28.48 -1.17
C GLU A 114 6.17 -28.97 0.23
N GLY A 115 4.87 -28.89 0.55
CA GLY A 115 4.36 -29.26 1.87
C GLY A 115 4.69 -28.30 3.02
N GLY A 116 5.16 -27.11 2.71
CA GLY A 116 5.52 -26.05 3.69
C GLY A 116 4.34 -25.36 4.39
N ARG A 117 3.28 -26.11 4.70
CA ARG A 117 2.09 -25.62 5.42
C ARG A 117 2.09 -26.13 6.84
#